data_42f5dc4292cbd56ffb755cadf73c71ac
#
_entry.id   42f5dc4292cbd56ffb755cadf73c71ac
#
_cell.length_a   1.000
_cell.length_b   1.000
_cell.length_c   1.000
_cell.angle_alpha   90.00
_cell.angle_beta   90.00
_cell.angle_gamma   90.00
#
_symmetry.space_group_name_H-M   'P 1'
#
loop_
_entity.id
_entity.type
_entity.pdbx_description
1 polymer ?
#
loop_
_entity_poly.entity_id
_entity_poly.type
_entity_poly.pdbx_seq_one_letter_code
_entity_poly.pdbx_strand_id
1 'polypeptide(L)'
;DVEFTMAGTLILLKEVGYEIHLMHIANGSCGSLELPAEEIARVRTEEARSAAELIGAIHHPPLVNDIDILYDKPLIARVGAVMREVSPEIVLTHSPQDYMEDHMIACRLTVTAAFCRGMPNFPTDPPRDAVTQPVTLYHAQPHGNRDPLGEPVTPSIFVDITGVIECKRDMLNCHQSQKIWLDHSQGMDSYLNTMQELAREVGIMSGRFQYAEGFRRHTHYGLCDETADPLAKSLGTSANMHRKLRTRRYR
;
A
#
# COMPACT_ATOMS: atom_id res chain seq x y z
N ASP A 1 0.44 -2.61 7.05
CA ASP A 1 1.67 -2.43 6.25
C ASP A 1 1.67 -1.20 5.33
N VAL A 2 0.56 -0.44 5.28
CA VAL A 2 0.49 0.82 4.51
C VAL A 2 1.61 1.76 4.98
N GLU A 3 1.73 1.94 6.27
CA GLU A 3 2.73 2.81 6.90
C GLU A 3 4.15 2.31 6.65
N PHE A 4 4.33 1.00 6.61
CA PHE A 4 5.63 0.38 6.40
C PHE A 4 6.15 0.57 4.96
N THR A 5 5.28 0.42 3.96
CA THR A 5 5.68 0.35 2.54
C THR A 5 5.40 1.60 1.72
N MET A 6 4.42 2.45 2.11
CA MET A 6 3.86 3.50 1.25
C MET A 6 3.68 4.87 1.93
N ALA A 7 3.84 4.97 3.26
CA ALA A 7 3.49 6.19 3.99
C ALA A 7 4.27 7.42 3.54
N GLY A 8 5.55 7.28 3.19
CA GLY A 8 6.33 8.41 2.70
C GLY A 8 5.74 9.04 1.44
N THR A 9 5.32 8.20 0.51
CA THR A 9 4.63 8.64 -0.72
C THR A 9 3.27 9.27 -0.41
N LEU A 10 2.51 8.72 0.53
CA LEU A 10 1.22 9.27 0.95
C LEU A 10 1.37 10.65 1.60
N ILE A 11 2.39 10.85 2.44
CA ILE A 11 2.73 12.15 3.04
C ILE A 11 3.01 13.17 1.94
N LEU A 12 3.87 12.84 0.97
CA LEU A 12 4.20 13.73 -0.13
C LEU A 12 2.99 14.05 -1.03
N LEU A 13 2.13 13.07 -1.29
CA LEU A 13 0.88 13.29 -2.03
C LEU A 13 -0.06 14.24 -1.26
N LYS A 14 -0.14 14.10 0.07
CA LYS A 14 -0.91 15.02 0.92
C LYS A 14 -0.36 16.45 0.82
N GLU A 15 0.96 16.63 0.86
CA GLU A 15 1.62 17.93 0.76
C GLU A 15 1.32 18.64 -0.56
N VAL A 16 1.14 17.90 -1.65
CA VAL A 16 0.76 18.47 -2.96
C VAL A 16 -0.75 18.54 -3.18
N GLY A 17 -1.55 18.31 -2.14
CA GLY A 17 -2.99 18.59 -2.10
C GLY A 17 -3.93 17.42 -2.37
N TYR A 18 -3.45 16.19 -2.42
CA TYR A 18 -4.33 15.02 -2.49
C TYR A 18 -5.07 14.78 -1.18
N GLU A 19 -6.33 14.37 -1.27
CA GLU A 19 -7.04 13.75 -0.16
C GLU A 19 -6.57 12.29 -0.03
N ILE A 20 -6.15 11.91 1.16
CA ILE A 20 -5.57 10.59 1.42
C ILE A 20 -6.57 9.71 2.15
N HIS A 21 -6.79 8.52 1.62
CA HIS A 21 -7.61 7.47 2.23
C HIS A 21 -6.75 6.25 2.53
N LEU A 22 -6.85 5.74 3.75
CA LEU A 22 -6.14 4.54 4.20
C LEU A 22 -7.14 3.43 4.51
N MET A 23 -6.85 2.22 4.04
CA MET A 23 -7.66 1.04 4.28
C MET A 23 -6.78 -0.18 4.52
N HIS A 24 -6.93 -0.79 5.69
CA HIS A 24 -6.40 -2.11 6.00
C HIS A 24 -7.53 -3.12 5.84
N ILE A 25 -7.43 -4.06 4.92
CA ILE A 25 -8.52 -5.02 4.63
C ILE A 25 -8.71 -5.98 5.81
N ALA A 26 -7.61 -6.49 6.39
CA ALA A 26 -7.62 -7.30 7.60
C ALA A 26 -7.35 -6.45 8.85
N ASN A 27 -7.87 -6.91 10.00
CA ASN A 27 -7.89 -6.14 11.25
C ASN A 27 -6.77 -6.46 12.25
N GLY A 28 -5.85 -7.37 11.94
CA GLY A 28 -4.75 -7.73 12.81
C GLY A 28 -5.11 -8.65 13.98
N SER A 29 -6.23 -9.36 13.91
CA SER A 29 -6.80 -10.17 15.01
C SER A 29 -5.93 -11.33 15.48
N CYS A 30 -4.98 -11.81 14.66
CA CYS A 30 -4.09 -12.93 14.99
C CYS A 30 -2.78 -12.51 15.67
N GLY A 31 -2.45 -11.23 15.69
CA GLY A 31 -1.13 -10.74 16.07
C GLY A 31 -1.04 -10.29 17.54
N SER A 32 -1.34 -11.15 18.52
CA SER A 32 -1.12 -10.88 19.93
C SER A 32 -0.69 -12.14 20.68
N LEU A 33 0.13 -11.96 21.72
CA LEU A 33 0.52 -13.00 22.65
C LEU A 33 -0.43 -13.09 23.85
N GLU A 34 -1.08 -12.00 24.20
CA GLU A 34 -1.81 -11.85 25.47
C GLU A 34 -3.29 -11.50 25.29
N LEU A 35 -3.62 -10.71 24.25
CA LEU A 35 -4.97 -10.21 24.04
C LEU A 35 -5.81 -11.17 23.18
N PRO A 36 -7.09 -11.37 23.52
CA PRO A 36 -8.04 -12.08 22.64
C PRO A 36 -8.19 -11.39 21.29
N ALA A 37 -8.58 -12.16 20.24
CA ALA A 37 -8.70 -11.69 18.86
C ALA A 37 -9.53 -10.41 18.69
N GLU A 38 -10.69 -10.33 19.37
CA GLU A 38 -11.57 -9.17 19.29
C GLU A 38 -10.93 -7.93 19.92
N GLU A 39 -10.21 -8.10 21.02
CA GLU A 39 -9.57 -6.99 21.72
C GLU A 39 -8.38 -6.44 20.97
N ILE A 40 -7.49 -7.32 20.46
CA ILE A 40 -6.36 -6.87 19.63
C ILE A 40 -6.82 -6.24 18.32
N ALA A 41 -7.88 -6.74 17.68
CA ALA A 41 -8.45 -6.14 16.48
C ALA A 41 -8.95 -4.71 16.74
N ARG A 42 -9.60 -4.47 17.89
CA ARG A 42 -10.04 -3.14 18.30
C ARG A 42 -8.85 -2.21 18.55
N VAL A 43 -7.83 -2.68 19.27
CA VAL A 43 -6.60 -1.91 19.53
C VAL A 43 -5.92 -1.51 18.20
N ARG A 44 -5.72 -2.45 17.30
CA ARG A 44 -5.07 -2.20 16.01
C ARG A 44 -5.86 -1.27 15.09
N THR A 45 -7.19 -1.33 15.15
CA THR A 45 -8.04 -0.39 14.41
C THR A 45 -7.83 1.04 14.91
N GLU A 46 -7.73 1.25 16.23
CA GLU A 46 -7.45 2.59 16.80
C GLU A 46 -6.02 3.06 16.51
N GLU A 47 -5.05 2.17 16.52
CA GLU A 47 -3.66 2.48 16.13
C GLU A 47 -3.58 2.92 14.66
N ALA A 48 -4.25 2.20 13.75
CA ALA A 48 -4.33 2.55 12.33
C ALA A 48 -5.05 3.89 12.11
N ARG A 49 -6.12 4.16 12.88
CA ARG A 49 -6.81 5.46 12.85
C ARG A 49 -5.88 6.58 13.31
N SER A 50 -5.15 6.37 14.39
CA SER A 50 -4.19 7.35 14.92
C SER A 50 -3.06 7.64 13.93
N ALA A 51 -2.55 6.61 13.25
CA ALA A 51 -1.56 6.77 12.18
C ALA A 51 -2.10 7.61 11.01
N ALA A 52 -3.34 7.37 10.59
CA ALA A 52 -3.99 8.15 9.55
C ALA A 52 -4.18 9.62 9.95
N GLU A 53 -4.59 9.87 11.20
CA GLU A 53 -4.81 11.22 11.74
C GLU A 53 -3.55 12.07 11.74
N LEU A 54 -2.36 11.48 11.94
CA LEU A 54 -1.08 12.21 11.90
C LEU A 54 -0.86 12.99 10.60
N ILE A 55 -1.36 12.48 9.49
CA ILE A 55 -1.24 13.13 8.17
C ILE A 55 -2.58 13.70 7.67
N GLY A 56 -3.61 13.70 8.52
CA GLY A 56 -4.95 14.13 8.12
C GLY A 56 -5.55 13.28 7.01
N ALA A 57 -5.28 11.96 7.02
CA ALA A 57 -5.90 11.00 6.12
C ALA A 57 -7.21 10.46 6.70
N ILE A 58 -8.09 10.02 5.80
CA ILE A 58 -9.35 9.37 6.15
C ILE A 58 -9.09 7.87 6.29
N HIS A 59 -9.35 7.33 7.48
CA HIS A 59 -9.22 5.90 7.75
C HIS A 59 -10.54 5.17 7.47
N HIS A 60 -10.50 4.12 6.64
CA HIS A 60 -11.60 3.20 6.42
C HIS A 60 -11.45 1.99 7.35
N PRO A 61 -12.55 1.55 8.00
CA PRO A 61 -12.48 0.41 8.91
C PRO A 61 -12.11 -0.88 8.16
N PRO A 62 -11.43 -1.82 8.85
CA PRO A 62 -11.11 -3.11 8.26
C PRO A 62 -12.38 -3.91 7.93
N LEU A 63 -12.28 -4.83 6.99
CA LEU A 63 -13.41 -5.58 6.48
C LEU A 63 -13.50 -7.01 7.04
N VAL A 64 -12.35 -7.64 7.36
CA VAL A 64 -12.26 -9.04 7.79
C VAL A 64 -11.22 -9.21 8.88
N ASN A 65 -11.20 -10.38 9.52
CA ASN A 65 -10.11 -10.78 10.40
C ASN A 65 -8.86 -11.19 9.59
N ASP A 66 -7.72 -11.33 10.26
CA ASP A 66 -6.52 -11.91 9.66
C ASP A 66 -6.82 -13.32 9.17
N ILE A 67 -6.22 -13.70 8.06
CA ILE A 67 -6.37 -15.02 7.39
C ILE A 67 -7.77 -15.26 6.80
N ASP A 68 -8.79 -14.47 7.19
CA ASP A 68 -10.11 -14.50 6.56
C ASP A 68 -10.18 -13.64 5.28
N ILE A 69 -9.04 -13.13 4.83
CA ILE A 69 -8.95 -12.37 3.59
C ILE A 69 -8.98 -13.33 2.39
N LEU A 70 -10.15 -13.48 1.79
CA LEU A 70 -10.38 -14.40 0.68
C LEU A 70 -10.61 -13.63 -0.63
N TYR A 71 -10.07 -14.19 -1.74
CA TYR A 71 -10.39 -13.65 -3.06
C TYR A 71 -11.74 -14.19 -3.52
N ASP A 72 -12.81 -13.58 -3.03
CA ASP A 72 -14.18 -13.95 -3.32
C ASP A 72 -15.04 -12.73 -3.71
N LYS A 73 -16.22 -13.02 -4.28
CA LYS A 73 -17.12 -11.96 -4.73
C LYS A 73 -17.65 -11.06 -3.60
N PRO A 74 -18.02 -11.58 -2.42
CA PRO A 74 -18.42 -10.73 -1.29
C PRO A 74 -17.37 -9.72 -0.89
N LEU A 75 -16.11 -10.13 -0.72
CA LEU A 75 -15.05 -9.21 -0.30
C LEU A 75 -14.65 -8.23 -1.42
N ILE A 76 -14.65 -8.68 -2.69
CA ILE A 76 -14.48 -7.77 -3.84
C ILE A 76 -15.58 -6.71 -3.85
N ALA A 77 -16.84 -7.08 -3.54
CA ALA A 77 -17.96 -6.13 -3.49
C ALA A 77 -17.78 -5.08 -2.39
N ARG A 78 -17.25 -5.46 -1.22
CA ARG A 78 -16.98 -4.54 -0.09
C ARG A 78 -15.81 -3.60 -0.41
N VAL A 79 -14.70 -4.11 -0.93
CA VAL A 79 -13.57 -3.26 -1.39
C VAL A 79 -14.02 -2.35 -2.54
N GLY A 80 -14.86 -2.87 -3.44
CA GLY A 80 -15.46 -2.14 -4.55
C GLY A 80 -16.36 -0.98 -4.09
N ALA A 81 -17.05 -1.12 -2.96
CA ALA A 81 -17.85 -0.04 -2.38
C ALA A 81 -16.97 1.15 -1.98
N VAL A 82 -15.86 0.88 -1.29
CA VAL A 82 -14.87 1.92 -0.92
C VAL A 82 -14.24 2.53 -2.17
N MET A 83 -13.87 1.71 -3.15
CA MET A 83 -13.30 2.19 -4.42
C MET A 83 -14.24 3.15 -5.17
N ARG A 84 -15.55 2.88 -5.17
CA ARG A 84 -16.56 3.76 -5.77
C ARG A 84 -16.84 5.01 -4.96
N GLU A 85 -16.86 4.88 -3.63
CA GLU A 85 -17.07 6.01 -2.71
C GLU A 85 -15.96 7.04 -2.82
N VAL A 86 -14.70 6.57 -2.79
CA VAL A 86 -13.51 7.44 -2.88
C VAL A 86 -13.27 7.92 -4.30
N SER A 87 -13.54 7.07 -5.30
CA SER A 87 -13.25 7.35 -6.73
C SER A 87 -11.82 7.87 -6.96
N PRO A 88 -10.77 7.13 -6.53
CA PRO A 88 -9.40 7.61 -6.49
C PRO A 88 -8.77 7.74 -7.88
N GLU A 89 -7.90 8.74 -8.06
CA GLU A 89 -7.02 8.85 -9.23
C GLU A 89 -5.80 7.92 -9.10
N ILE A 90 -5.26 7.80 -7.88
CA ILE A 90 -4.08 6.99 -7.55
C ILE A 90 -4.47 5.94 -6.52
N VAL A 91 -4.09 4.69 -6.77
CA VAL A 91 -4.21 3.61 -5.80
C VAL A 91 -2.83 2.99 -5.59
N LEU A 92 -2.37 2.99 -4.34
CA LEU A 92 -1.18 2.26 -3.91
C LEU A 92 -1.63 0.97 -3.23
N THR A 93 -1.05 -0.16 -3.60
CA THR A 93 -1.40 -1.46 -3.05
C THR A 93 -0.17 -2.35 -2.91
N HIS A 94 -0.33 -3.49 -2.25
CA HIS A 94 0.73 -4.48 -2.08
C HIS A 94 1.32 -4.98 -3.40
N SER A 95 2.50 -5.55 -3.32
CA SER A 95 3.11 -6.33 -4.40
C SER A 95 2.24 -7.54 -4.76
N PRO A 96 2.13 -7.90 -6.04
CA PRO A 96 1.48 -9.15 -6.43
C PRO A 96 2.30 -10.41 -6.06
N GLN A 97 3.52 -10.23 -5.59
CA GLN A 97 4.44 -11.26 -5.10
C GLN A 97 4.98 -10.77 -3.76
N ASP A 98 4.60 -11.45 -2.69
CA ASP A 98 4.96 -11.12 -1.32
C ASP A 98 5.09 -12.42 -0.51
N TYR A 99 5.79 -12.39 0.63
CA TYR A 99 5.96 -13.57 1.47
C TYR A 99 4.66 -14.01 2.15
N MET A 100 3.69 -13.11 2.28
CA MET A 100 2.45 -13.33 3.01
C MET A 100 1.24 -13.35 2.07
N GLU A 101 0.40 -14.38 2.21
CA GLU A 101 -0.78 -14.58 1.38
C GLU A 101 -1.77 -13.42 1.50
N ASP A 102 -2.02 -12.91 2.72
CA ASP A 102 -2.92 -11.77 2.95
C ASP A 102 -2.53 -10.54 2.14
N HIS A 103 -1.23 -10.27 1.99
CA HIS A 103 -0.73 -9.17 1.16
C HIS A 103 -1.05 -9.38 -0.32
N MET A 104 -0.82 -10.59 -0.83
CA MET A 104 -1.09 -10.93 -2.23
C MET A 104 -2.58 -10.92 -2.53
N ILE A 105 -3.42 -11.40 -1.61
CA ILE A 105 -4.88 -11.36 -1.78
C ILE A 105 -5.38 -9.92 -1.70
N ALA A 106 -4.89 -9.09 -0.78
CA ALA A 106 -5.22 -7.66 -0.71
C ALA A 106 -4.90 -6.95 -2.03
N CYS A 107 -3.74 -7.23 -2.61
CA CYS A 107 -3.36 -6.74 -3.94
C CYS A 107 -4.38 -7.15 -5.01
N ARG A 108 -4.74 -8.43 -5.09
CA ARG A 108 -5.69 -8.96 -6.09
C ARG A 108 -7.10 -8.40 -5.93
N LEU A 109 -7.58 -8.27 -4.69
CA LEU A 109 -8.87 -7.64 -4.37
C LEU A 109 -8.91 -6.20 -4.86
N THR A 110 -7.86 -5.42 -4.54
CA THR A 110 -7.74 -4.01 -4.93
C THR A 110 -7.73 -3.84 -6.46
N VAL A 111 -6.92 -4.64 -7.18
CA VAL A 111 -6.89 -4.62 -8.65
C VAL A 111 -8.25 -4.94 -9.24
N THR A 112 -8.92 -5.97 -8.73
CA THR A 112 -10.23 -6.38 -9.24
C THR A 112 -11.33 -5.35 -8.92
N ALA A 113 -11.34 -4.81 -7.71
CA ALA A 113 -12.28 -3.75 -7.33
C ALA A 113 -12.11 -2.50 -8.19
N ALA A 114 -10.87 -2.08 -8.45
CA ALA A 114 -10.56 -0.98 -9.36
C ALA A 114 -11.02 -1.26 -10.79
N PHE A 115 -10.82 -2.48 -11.30
CA PHE A 115 -11.31 -2.89 -12.61
C PHE A 115 -12.84 -2.86 -12.71
N CYS A 116 -13.53 -3.34 -11.65
CA CYS A 116 -15.00 -3.42 -11.60
C CYS A 116 -15.68 -2.08 -11.25
N ARG A 117 -14.93 -1.02 -10.89
CA ARG A 117 -15.50 0.26 -10.43
C ARG A 117 -16.52 0.87 -11.38
N GLY A 118 -16.28 0.74 -12.69
CA GLY A 118 -17.12 1.30 -13.75
C GLY A 118 -18.20 0.36 -14.29
N MET A 119 -18.37 -0.83 -13.70
CA MET A 119 -19.32 -1.84 -14.17
C MET A 119 -20.66 -1.71 -13.45
N PRO A 120 -21.74 -1.19 -14.09
CA PRO A 120 -23.04 -1.02 -13.41
C PRO A 120 -23.64 -2.36 -12.93
N ASN A 121 -23.36 -3.45 -13.64
CA ASN A 121 -23.87 -4.78 -13.31
C ASN A 121 -23.03 -5.53 -12.24
N PHE A 122 -21.95 -4.92 -11.73
CA PHE A 122 -21.22 -5.44 -10.59
C PHE A 122 -21.76 -4.77 -9.31
N PRO A 123 -22.54 -5.47 -8.48
CA PRO A 123 -23.07 -4.91 -7.24
C PRO A 123 -21.96 -4.76 -6.21
N THR A 124 -21.95 -3.65 -5.48
CA THR A 124 -21.10 -3.43 -4.30
C THR A 124 -21.88 -3.58 -3.00
N ASP A 125 -21.18 -3.77 -1.91
CA ASP A 125 -21.73 -3.86 -0.56
C ASP A 125 -20.97 -2.93 0.40
N PRO A 126 -21.57 -1.82 0.89
CA PRO A 126 -22.91 -1.34 0.55
C PRO A 126 -23.04 -0.92 -0.92
N PRO A 127 -24.27 -0.86 -1.46
CA PRO A 127 -24.50 -0.42 -2.83
C PRO A 127 -23.95 0.99 -3.09
N ARG A 128 -23.19 1.14 -4.17
CA ARG A 128 -22.63 2.40 -4.68
C ARG A 128 -22.75 2.43 -6.21
N ASP A 129 -23.06 3.58 -6.76
CA ASP A 129 -23.11 3.77 -8.20
C ASP A 129 -21.74 3.54 -8.85
N ALA A 130 -21.77 3.03 -10.09
CA ALA A 130 -20.55 2.85 -10.87
C ALA A 130 -19.89 4.19 -11.17
N VAL A 131 -18.55 4.24 -11.12
CA VAL A 131 -17.76 5.46 -11.38
C VAL A 131 -16.87 5.28 -12.59
N THR A 132 -16.76 6.32 -13.42
CA THR A 132 -15.98 6.31 -14.66
C THR A 132 -14.61 6.97 -14.53
N GLN A 133 -14.30 7.53 -13.34
CA GLN A 133 -13.00 8.15 -13.08
C GLN A 133 -11.86 7.19 -13.41
N PRO A 134 -10.89 7.59 -14.27
CA PRO A 134 -9.69 6.80 -14.49
C PRO A 134 -8.92 6.61 -13.17
N VAL A 135 -8.34 5.42 -12.98
CA VAL A 135 -7.53 5.08 -11.81
C VAL A 135 -6.21 4.48 -12.25
N THR A 136 -5.12 4.94 -11.67
CA THR A 136 -3.80 4.33 -11.90
C THR A 136 -3.34 3.60 -10.65
N LEU A 137 -3.03 2.31 -10.80
CA LEU A 137 -2.56 1.48 -9.71
C LEU A 137 -1.04 1.36 -9.70
N TYR A 138 -0.49 1.39 -8.50
CA TYR A 138 0.92 1.17 -8.23
C TYR A 138 1.09 0.12 -7.16
N HIS A 139 1.95 -0.86 -7.43
CA HIS A 139 2.32 -1.91 -6.50
C HIS A 139 3.58 -1.48 -5.75
N ALA A 140 3.48 -1.38 -4.44
CA ALA A 140 4.63 -1.13 -3.57
C ALA A 140 5.62 -2.30 -3.60
N GLN A 141 6.80 -2.08 -3.04
CA GLN A 141 7.76 -3.14 -2.82
C GLN A 141 7.18 -4.17 -1.83
N PRO A 142 7.46 -5.47 -2.04
CA PRO A 142 7.14 -6.48 -1.04
C PRO A 142 7.99 -6.28 0.21
N HIS A 143 7.57 -6.86 1.33
CA HIS A 143 8.38 -6.88 2.54
C HIS A 143 9.75 -7.52 2.25
N GLY A 144 10.81 -6.92 2.76
CA GLY A 144 12.18 -7.36 2.48
C GLY A 144 12.69 -7.04 1.06
N ASN A 145 11.95 -6.28 0.24
CA ASN A 145 12.28 -5.96 -1.16
C ASN A 145 12.51 -7.20 -2.05
N ARG A 146 11.97 -8.35 -1.65
CA ARG A 146 12.15 -9.65 -2.32
C ARG A 146 10.82 -10.35 -2.54
N ASP A 147 10.80 -11.21 -3.54
CA ASP A 147 9.67 -12.12 -3.76
C ASP A 147 9.69 -13.29 -2.75
N PRO A 148 8.66 -14.17 -2.73
CA PRO A 148 8.60 -15.31 -1.81
C PRO A 148 9.75 -16.32 -1.95
N LEU A 149 10.47 -16.30 -3.06
CA LEU A 149 11.62 -17.18 -3.32
C LEU A 149 12.96 -16.49 -3.00
N GLY A 150 12.92 -15.25 -2.50
CA GLY A 150 14.11 -14.48 -2.12
C GLY A 150 14.75 -13.69 -3.27
N GLU A 151 14.17 -13.69 -4.47
CA GLU A 151 14.69 -12.93 -5.59
C GLU A 151 14.38 -11.43 -5.44
N PRO A 152 15.36 -10.53 -5.70
CA PRO A 152 15.14 -9.10 -5.57
C PRO A 152 14.05 -8.58 -6.50
N VAL A 153 13.11 -7.82 -5.94
CA VAL A 153 12.09 -7.12 -6.71
C VAL A 153 12.58 -5.70 -7.01
N THR A 154 12.79 -5.40 -8.29
CA THR A 154 13.27 -4.08 -8.71
C THR A 154 12.11 -3.16 -9.05
N PRO A 155 11.95 -1.99 -8.37
CA PRO A 155 10.95 -1.00 -8.72
C PRO A 155 11.23 -0.39 -10.11
N SER A 156 10.18 0.09 -10.77
CA SER A 156 10.31 0.93 -11.96
C SER A 156 10.16 2.42 -11.67
N ILE A 157 9.60 2.75 -10.50
CA ILE A 157 9.39 4.11 -10.01
C ILE A 157 9.99 4.19 -8.61
N PHE A 158 10.74 5.25 -8.34
CA PHE A 158 11.34 5.53 -7.04
C PHE A 158 10.85 6.90 -6.57
N VAL A 159 10.30 6.96 -5.37
CA VAL A 159 9.87 8.20 -4.72
C VAL A 159 10.86 8.53 -3.63
N ASP A 160 11.48 9.71 -3.70
CA ASP A 160 12.38 10.20 -2.64
C ASP A 160 11.57 10.57 -1.40
N ILE A 161 11.77 9.82 -0.34
CA ILE A 161 11.12 10.05 0.95
C ILE A 161 12.09 10.55 2.03
N THR A 162 13.29 10.96 1.63
CA THR A 162 14.33 11.38 2.56
C THR A 162 13.85 12.50 3.49
N GLY A 163 13.11 13.46 2.95
CA GLY A 163 12.58 14.60 3.70
C GLY A 163 11.43 14.26 4.66
N VAL A 164 10.79 13.11 4.49
CA VAL A 164 9.60 12.71 5.26
C VAL A 164 9.78 11.39 6.04
N ILE A 165 11.01 10.86 6.09
CA ILE A 165 11.30 9.57 6.73
C ILE A 165 10.93 9.54 8.21
N GLU A 166 11.11 10.64 8.93
CA GLU A 166 10.76 10.74 10.35
C GLU A 166 9.24 10.74 10.55
N CYS A 167 8.49 11.47 9.71
CA CYS A 167 7.02 11.43 9.75
C CYS A 167 6.47 10.03 9.43
N LYS A 168 7.06 9.34 8.45
CA LYS A 168 6.75 7.93 8.16
C LYS A 168 7.03 7.04 9.38
N ARG A 169 8.14 7.26 10.06
CA ARG A 169 8.50 6.53 11.28
C ARG A 169 7.49 6.77 12.39
N ASP A 170 7.04 8.01 12.57
CA ASP A 170 6.03 8.37 13.57
C ASP A 170 4.68 7.70 13.27
N MET A 171 4.25 7.67 12.01
CA MET A 171 3.05 6.94 11.60
C MET A 171 3.16 5.44 11.93
N LEU A 172 4.28 4.81 11.58
CA LEU A 172 4.51 3.40 11.87
C LEU A 172 4.57 3.13 13.38
N ASN A 173 5.11 4.07 14.16
CA ASN A 173 5.19 3.97 15.61
C ASN A 173 3.83 4.06 16.32
N CYS A 174 2.76 4.49 15.64
CA CYS A 174 1.39 4.39 16.17
C CYS A 174 0.96 2.93 16.40
N HIS A 175 1.53 1.98 15.64
CA HIS A 175 1.22 0.55 15.74
C HIS A 175 1.99 -0.14 16.88
N GLN A 176 1.78 0.30 18.12
CA GLN A 176 2.49 -0.18 19.29
C GLN A 176 2.27 -1.67 19.58
N SER A 177 1.05 -2.17 19.38
CA SER A 177 0.74 -3.59 19.55
C SER A 177 1.51 -4.47 18.55
N GLN A 178 1.67 -4.01 17.31
CA GLN A 178 2.47 -4.68 16.29
C GLN A 178 3.96 -4.65 16.64
N LYS A 179 4.44 -3.51 17.14
CA LYS A 179 5.83 -3.35 17.59
C LYS A 179 6.15 -4.34 18.71
N ILE A 180 5.31 -4.41 19.75
CA ILE A 180 5.49 -5.35 20.87
C ILE A 180 5.53 -6.80 20.38
N TRP A 181 4.63 -7.18 19.49
CA TRP A 181 4.57 -8.51 18.88
C TRP A 181 5.86 -8.86 18.13
N LEU A 182 6.36 -7.93 17.29
CA LEU A 182 7.56 -8.14 16.48
C LEU A 182 8.84 -8.04 17.31
N ASP A 183 8.92 -7.14 18.28
CA ASP A 183 10.05 -7.04 19.20
C ASP A 183 10.24 -8.32 20.01
N HIS A 184 9.15 -8.96 20.42
CA HIS A 184 9.23 -10.26 21.12
C HIS A 184 9.77 -11.37 20.24
N SER A 185 9.37 -11.41 18.97
CA SER A 185 9.71 -12.48 18.03
C SER A 185 10.99 -12.23 17.22
N GLN A 186 11.38 -10.98 17.00
CA GLN A 186 12.45 -10.59 16.07
C GLN A 186 13.52 -9.68 16.70
N GLY A 187 13.34 -9.22 17.94
CA GLY A 187 14.27 -8.37 18.68
C GLY A 187 13.83 -6.89 18.76
N MET A 188 14.37 -6.22 19.77
CA MET A 188 14.01 -4.83 20.14
C MET A 188 14.21 -3.84 18.99
N ASP A 189 13.22 -2.95 18.82
CA ASP A 189 13.19 -1.89 17.80
C ASP A 189 13.39 -2.37 16.35
N SER A 190 13.30 -3.69 16.12
CA SER A 190 13.50 -4.28 14.81
C SER A 190 12.51 -3.71 13.78
N TYR A 191 11.25 -3.48 14.16
CA TYR A 191 10.19 -3.03 13.27
C TYR A 191 10.48 -1.66 12.62
N LEU A 192 10.79 -0.65 13.43
CA LEU A 192 11.09 0.69 12.93
C LEU A 192 12.43 0.76 12.19
N ASN A 193 13.44 0.06 12.69
CA ASN A 193 14.77 0.02 12.09
C ASN A 193 14.73 -0.72 10.75
N THR A 194 14.03 -1.85 10.69
CA THR A 194 13.84 -2.62 9.43
C THR A 194 13.15 -1.77 8.36
N MET A 195 12.12 -1.00 8.71
CA MET A 195 11.46 -0.08 7.77
C MET A 195 12.47 0.93 7.18
N GLN A 196 13.30 1.55 8.02
CA GLN A 196 14.30 2.52 7.55
C GLN A 196 15.40 1.84 6.71
N GLU A 197 15.84 0.63 7.08
CA GLU A 197 16.84 -0.12 6.32
C GLU A 197 16.31 -0.51 4.93
N LEU A 198 15.08 -0.99 4.85
CA LEU A 198 14.45 -1.33 3.57
C LEU A 198 14.21 -0.10 2.70
N ALA A 199 13.81 1.03 3.29
CA ALA A 199 13.69 2.29 2.56
C ALA A 199 15.06 2.80 2.04
N ARG A 200 16.14 2.59 2.82
CA ARG A 200 17.51 2.90 2.39
C ARG A 200 17.98 1.99 1.25
N GLU A 201 17.65 0.68 1.33
CA GLU A 201 17.96 -0.26 0.24
C GLU A 201 17.31 0.18 -1.07
N VAL A 202 16.03 0.59 -1.03
CA VAL A 202 15.34 1.15 -2.21
C VAL A 202 15.99 2.46 -2.65
N GLY A 203 16.45 3.30 -1.73
CA GLY A 203 17.23 4.50 -2.03
C GLY A 203 18.51 4.17 -2.80
N ILE A 204 19.25 3.15 -2.38
CA ILE A 204 20.45 2.65 -3.08
C ILE A 204 20.09 2.12 -4.48
N MET A 205 18.99 1.35 -4.61
CA MET A 205 18.52 0.88 -5.92
C MET A 205 18.21 2.03 -6.87
N SER A 206 17.76 3.18 -6.37
CA SER A 206 17.51 4.39 -7.16
C SER A 206 18.80 5.03 -7.72
N GLY A 207 19.93 4.80 -7.06
CA GLY A 207 21.22 5.43 -7.35
C GLY A 207 21.28 6.92 -7.02
N ARG A 208 20.29 7.49 -6.31
CA ARG A 208 20.15 8.94 -6.10
C ARG A 208 19.69 9.34 -4.70
N PHE A 209 18.80 8.56 -4.05
CA PHE A 209 18.12 8.95 -2.84
C PHE A 209 18.72 8.26 -1.62
N GLN A 210 18.66 8.93 -0.48
CA GLN A 210 19.08 8.32 0.78
C GLN A 210 18.03 7.30 1.26
N TYR A 211 16.76 7.70 1.21
CA TYR A 211 15.61 6.85 1.49
C TYR A 211 14.61 6.97 0.34
N ALA A 212 14.08 5.85 -0.12
CA ALA A 212 13.06 5.85 -1.15
C ALA A 212 11.99 4.79 -0.90
N GLU A 213 10.81 5.03 -1.44
CA GLU A 213 9.79 4.02 -1.68
C GLU A 213 9.78 3.63 -3.15
N GLY A 214 9.57 2.35 -3.40
CA GLY A 214 9.64 1.78 -4.75
C GLY A 214 8.29 1.28 -5.21
N PHE A 215 7.95 1.57 -6.47
CA PHE A 215 6.68 1.14 -7.06
C PHE A 215 6.85 0.55 -8.45
N ARG A 216 5.89 -0.30 -8.82
CA ARG A 216 5.69 -0.81 -10.18
C ARG A 216 4.27 -0.47 -10.61
N ARG A 217 4.13 0.29 -11.71
CA ARG A 217 2.79 0.63 -12.22
C ARG A 217 2.11 -0.61 -12.79
N HIS A 218 0.84 -0.81 -12.46
CA HIS A 218 -0.01 -1.82 -13.07
C HIS A 218 -0.26 -1.52 -14.55
N THR A 219 -0.63 -2.53 -15.34
CA THR A 219 -1.03 -2.31 -16.73
C THR A 219 -2.29 -1.44 -16.80
N HIS A 220 -2.42 -0.64 -17.84
CA HIS A 220 -3.49 0.35 -17.99
C HIS A 220 -4.85 -0.23 -18.38
N TYR A 221 -4.90 -1.48 -18.83
CA TYR A 221 -6.11 -2.09 -19.40
C TYR A 221 -7.33 -2.01 -18.47
N GLY A 222 -8.38 -1.32 -18.92
CA GLY A 222 -9.62 -1.14 -18.18
C GLY A 222 -9.53 -0.19 -16.97
N LEU A 223 -8.38 0.47 -16.75
CA LEU A 223 -8.13 1.32 -15.60
C LEU A 223 -7.92 2.79 -15.97
N CYS A 224 -6.99 3.08 -16.88
CA CYS A 224 -6.60 4.43 -17.27
C CYS A 224 -6.03 4.47 -18.71
N ASP A 225 -5.56 5.63 -19.14
CA ASP A 225 -4.79 5.76 -20.38
C ASP A 225 -3.40 5.10 -20.25
N GLU A 226 -2.84 4.59 -21.35
CA GLU A 226 -1.54 3.94 -21.39
C GLU A 226 -0.41 4.85 -20.87
N THR A 227 -0.52 6.14 -21.13
CA THR A 227 0.50 7.15 -20.76
C THR A 227 0.26 7.75 -19.38
N ALA A 228 -0.87 7.44 -18.72
CA ALA A 228 -1.20 8.00 -17.42
C ALA A 228 -0.17 7.61 -16.35
N ASP A 229 0.44 8.60 -15.72
CA ASP A 229 1.33 8.43 -14.56
C ASP A 229 1.14 9.62 -13.59
N PRO A 230 -0.01 9.66 -12.90
CA PRO A 230 -0.32 10.75 -11.99
C PRO A 230 0.67 10.84 -10.82
N LEU A 231 1.26 9.73 -10.38
CA LEU A 231 2.26 9.72 -9.32
C LEU A 231 3.51 10.51 -9.73
N ALA A 232 4.08 10.19 -10.90
CA ALA A 232 5.23 10.92 -11.43
C ALA A 232 4.90 12.38 -11.74
N LYS A 233 3.70 12.65 -12.26
CA LYS A 233 3.24 14.01 -12.56
C LYS A 233 3.10 14.88 -11.31
N SER A 234 2.58 14.32 -10.22
CA SER A 234 2.26 15.06 -8.99
C SER A 234 3.49 15.30 -8.12
N LEU A 235 4.38 14.32 -8.03
CA LEU A 235 5.59 14.42 -7.22
C LEU A 235 6.79 15.00 -7.99
N GLY A 236 6.69 15.17 -9.30
CA GLY A 236 7.69 15.82 -10.12
C GLY A 236 9.06 15.15 -10.02
N THR A 237 10.07 15.88 -9.54
CA THR A 237 11.46 15.38 -9.39
C THR A 237 11.63 14.35 -8.28
N SER A 238 10.67 14.20 -7.37
CA SER A 238 10.69 13.20 -6.31
C SER A 238 10.40 11.79 -6.85
N ALA A 239 9.65 11.66 -7.94
CA ALA A 239 9.42 10.38 -8.60
C ALA A 239 10.45 10.16 -9.72
N ASN A 240 11.25 9.10 -9.63
CA ASN A 240 12.22 8.77 -10.66
C ASN A 240 11.82 7.46 -11.35
N MET A 241 11.52 7.57 -12.64
CA MET A 241 11.20 6.42 -13.46
C MET A 241 12.49 5.78 -13.98
N HIS A 242 12.81 4.57 -13.56
CA HIS A 242 13.87 3.80 -14.19
C HIS A 242 13.39 3.39 -15.60
N ARG A 243 13.70 4.20 -16.61
CA ARG A 243 13.55 3.77 -18.00
C ARG A 243 14.48 2.58 -18.20
N LYS A 244 13.95 1.36 -18.11
CA LYS A 244 14.65 0.20 -18.68
C LYS A 244 14.92 0.54 -20.13
N LEU A 245 16.20 0.68 -20.47
CA LEU A 245 16.70 0.58 -21.83
C LEU A 245 16.32 -0.80 -22.40
N ARG A 246 15.06 -0.97 -22.78
CA ARG A 246 14.64 -2.01 -23.70
C ARG A 246 14.97 -1.55 -25.09
N THR A 247 16.27 -1.47 -25.40
CA THR A 247 16.72 -1.43 -26.77
C THR A 247 17.70 -2.56 -26.97
N ARG A 248 17.29 -3.42 -27.88
CA ARG A 248 18.09 -4.42 -28.60
C ARG A 248 18.18 -5.81 -27.95
N ARG A 249 17.29 -6.68 -28.43
CA ARG A 249 17.69 -7.96 -29.04
C ARG A 249 16.48 -8.63 -29.68
N TYR A 250 16.19 -8.26 -30.92
CA TYR A 250 15.70 -9.16 -31.96
C TYR A 250 16.35 -8.69 -33.27
N ARG A 251 17.42 -9.31 -33.61
CA ARG A 251 17.91 -9.57 -34.94
C ARG A 251 18.31 -11.02 -34.99
#